data_8d812ba991c89e2b939f724f0bbf91c4
#
_entry.id   8d812ba991c89e2b939f724f0bbf91c4
#
_cell.length_a   1.000
_cell.length_b   1.000
_cell.length_c   1.000
_cell.angle_alpha   90.00
_cell.angle_beta   90.00
_cell.angle_gamma   90.00
#
_symmetry.space_group_name_H-M   'P 1'
#
loop_
_entity.id
_entity.type
_entity.pdbx_description
1 polymer ?
#
loop_
_entity_poly.entity_id
_entity_poly.type
_entity_poly.pdbx_seq_one_letter_code
_entity_poly.pdbx_strand_id
1 'polypeptide(L)'
;MFPIAVGLFQSETEASWTWFMIQLKRCLGPVSPLAIHTDACKGLENSMKNVFPHAEQRECFGHLWMNLIKKFRGEEFGRMWPAARSYTRQTHKYHLDKIMAACDEFGPWLNTYHSLLWYRSTFNTAIKCDHINNNLAESFNNKVKELKDLPVHDMVDQIRIMLMRLWELRRRIGDCLQGDKLSAVVQQVVNRSRSLSHLFVEKSSPWGAEVRDNKIGRRHVVNTELHDCTCLEWQHTGKPCEHAILFLASQPKINMHPYLHEYYLVAKFKATYATPIPALTDQSQWP
;
A
#
# COMPACT_ATOMS: atom_id res chain seq x y z
N MET A 1 0.85 -1.97 10.24
CA MET A 1 1.88 -2.73 9.53
C MET A 1 2.69 -3.56 10.52
N PHE A 2 3.28 -4.66 10.06
CA PHE A 2 4.14 -5.53 10.85
C PHE A 2 5.43 -5.80 10.06
N PRO A 3 6.63 -5.64 10.68
CA PRO A 3 7.88 -6.03 10.08
C PRO A 3 7.98 -7.56 10.03
N ILE A 4 8.19 -8.14 8.85
CA ILE A 4 8.19 -9.58 8.63
C ILE A 4 9.60 -10.17 8.52
N ALA A 5 10.58 -9.36 8.17
CA ALA A 5 11.98 -9.74 8.09
C ALA A 5 12.88 -8.54 8.33
N VAL A 6 14.04 -8.79 8.92
CA VAL A 6 15.12 -7.82 9.10
C VAL A 6 16.42 -8.51 8.68
N GLY A 7 17.24 -7.83 7.90
CA GLY A 7 18.54 -8.29 7.46
C GLY A 7 19.63 -7.32 7.87
N LEU A 8 20.79 -7.87 8.24
CA LEU A 8 22.00 -7.12 8.53
C LEU A 8 23.08 -7.54 7.56
N PHE A 9 23.67 -6.60 6.87
CA PHE A 9 24.77 -6.82 5.94
C PHE A 9 25.68 -5.60 5.89
N GLN A 10 26.90 -5.83 5.46
CA GLN A 10 27.98 -4.85 5.53
C GLN A 10 27.75 -3.64 4.61
N SER A 11 27.11 -3.85 3.45
CA SER A 11 26.83 -2.81 2.47
C SER A 11 25.66 -3.20 1.56
N GLU A 12 25.04 -2.18 0.95
CA GLU A 12 23.90 -2.32 0.03
C GLU A 12 24.37 -2.69 -1.39
N THR A 13 24.90 -3.92 -1.53
CA THR A 13 25.28 -4.49 -2.82
C THR A 13 24.16 -5.35 -3.40
N GLU A 14 24.21 -5.62 -4.71
CA GLU A 14 23.29 -6.56 -5.35
C GLU A 14 23.37 -7.95 -4.72
N ALA A 15 24.56 -8.41 -4.34
CA ALA A 15 24.76 -9.70 -3.68
C ALA A 15 24.06 -9.76 -2.31
N SER A 16 24.21 -8.71 -1.49
CA SER A 16 23.56 -8.60 -0.17
C SER A 16 22.03 -8.58 -0.32
N TRP A 17 21.52 -7.80 -1.24
CA TRP A 17 20.09 -7.74 -1.53
C TRP A 17 19.55 -9.05 -2.08
N THR A 18 20.29 -9.72 -2.97
CA THR A 18 19.91 -11.05 -3.51
C THR A 18 19.80 -12.07 -2.40
N TRP A 19 20.80 -12.12 -1.50
CA TRP A 19 20.77 -12.99 -0.33
C TRP A 19 19.52 -12.72 0.53
N PHE A 20 19.27 -11.46 0.88
CA PHE A 20 18.10 -11.08 1.69
C PHE A 20 16.78 -11.48 1.02
N MET A 21 16.63 -11.21 -0.28
CA MET A 21 15.43 -11.55 -1.04
C MET A 21 15.18 -13.05 -1.14
N ILE A 22 16.25 -13.85 -1.26
CA ILE A 22 16.16 -15.32 -1.23
C ILE A 22 15.63 -15.80 0.13
N GLN A 23 16.18 -15.26 1.25
CA GLN A 23 15.70 -15.64 2.58
C GLN A 23 14.24 -15.18 2.80
N LEU A 24 13.90 -13.97 2.38
CA LEU A 24 12.53 -13.46 2.44
C LEU A 24 11.56 -14.36 1.65
N LYS A 25 11.93 -14.79 0.44
CA LYS A 25 11.12 -15.69 -0.38
C LYS A 25 10.89 -17.04 0.30
N ARG A 26 11.93 -17.59 0.95
CA ARG A 26 11.81 -18.82 1.74
C ARG A 26 10.84 -18.70 2.90
N CYS A 27 10.88 -17.56 3.61
CA CYS A 27 9.96 -17.28 4.73
C CYS A 27 8.53 -17.06 4.29
N LEU A 28 8.32 -16.36 3.17
CA LEU A 28 6.97 -16.06 2.65
C LEU A 28 6.29 -17.29 2.04
N GLY A 29 7.07 -18.23 1.48
CA GLY A 29 6.52 -19.29 0.67
C GLY A 29 5.87 -18.78 -0.64
N PRO A 30 4.98 -19.56 -1.26
CA PRO A 30 4.29 -19.16 -2.49
C PRO A 30 3.19 -18.13 -2.17
N VAL A 31 3.43 -16.86 -2.48
CA VAL A 31 2.46 -15.76 -2.32
C VAL A 31 2.18 -15.14 -3.68
N SER A 32 0.89 -15.12 -4.06
CA SER A 32 0.42 -14.46 -5.28
C SER A 32 -1.04 -13.99 -5.06
N PRO A 33 -1.39 -12.77 -5.46
CA PRO A 33 -0.52 -11.72 -6.03
C PRO A 33 0.35 -11.04 -4.96
N LEU A 34 1.54 -10.58 -5.36
CA LEU A 34 2.50 -9.89 -4.48
C LEU A 34 2.98 -8.60 -5.14
N ALA A 35 3.01 -7.50 -4.39
CA ALA A 35 3.73 -6.29 -4.74
C ALA A 35 4.84 -6.01 -3.74
N ILE A 36 5.97 -5.53 -4.23
CA ILE A 36 7.11 -5.14 -3.39
C ILE A 36 7.49 -3.70 -3.76
N HIS A 37 7.45 -2.82 -2.77
CA HIS A 37 7.89 -1.45 -2.89
C HIS A 37 9.36 -1.33 -2.50
N THR A 38 10.17 -0.74 -3.37
CA THR A 38 11.59 -0.51 -3.15
C THR A 38 11.96 0.95 -3.38
N ASP A 39 13.10 1.36 -2.85
CA ASP A 39 13.77 2.58 -3.24
C ASP A 39 14.43 2.40 -4.62
N ALA A 40 14.73 3.49 -5.30
CA ALA A 40 15.41 3.47 -6.60
C ALA A 40 16.91 3.09 -6.44
N CYS A 41 17.18 1.87 -6.00
CA CYS A 41 18.52 1.28 -5.88
C CYS A 41 18.68 0.15 -6.89
N LYS A 42 19.57 0.32 -7.88
CA LYS A 42 19.73 -0.66 -8.98
C LYS A 42 20.07 -2.06 -8.51
N GLY A 43 20.91 -2.21 -7.49
CA GLY A 43 21.24 -3.52 -6.92
C GLY A 43 20.01 -4.22 -6.32
N LEU A 44 19.12 -3.48 -5.68
CA LEU A 44 17.86 -3.99 -5.15
C LEU A 44 16.88 -4.34 -6.27
N GLU A 45 16.76 -3.50 -7.31
CA GLU A 45 15.90 -3.77 -8.48
C GLU A 45 16.30 -5.06 -9.21
N ASN A 46 17.60 -5.26 -9.46
CA ASN A 46 18.11 -6.47 -10.10
C ASN A 46 17.83 -7.70 -9.25
N SER A 47 18.10 -7.62 -7.95
CA SER A 47 17.83 -8.71 -6.99
C SER A 47 16.35 -9.08 -6.97
N MET A 48 15.46 -8.08 -7.02
CA MET A 48 14.01 -8.28 -7.09
C MET A 48 13.58 -9.02 -8.36
N LYS A 49 14.07 -8.57 -9.53
CA LYS A 49 13.77 -9.21 -10.83
C LYS A 49 14.18 -10.67 -10.84
N ASN A 50 15.36 -10.98 -10.26
CA ASN A 50 15.90 -12.34 -10.24
C ASN A 50 15.17 -13.26 -9.26
N VAL A 51 14.83 -12.77 -8.05
CA VAL A 51 14.27 -13.61 -6.98
C VAL A 51 12.75 -13.66 -7.03
N PHE A 52 12.09 -12.54 -7.35
CA PHE A 52 10.63 -12.42 -7.42
C PHE A 52 10.15 -11.96 -8.81
N PRO A 53 10.39 -12.74 -9.89
CA PRO A 53 10.07 -12.31 -11.27
C PRO A 53 8.59 -12.07 -11.51
N HIS A 54 7.70 -12.65 -10.68
CA HIS A 54 6.24 -12.52 -10.82
C HIS A 54 5.64 -11.47 -9.85
N ALA A 55 6.44 -10.87 -8.97
CA ALA A 55 5.96 -9.81 -8.10
C ALA A 55 5.85 -8.49 -8.88
N GLU A 56 4.84 -7.71 -8.57
CA GLU A 56 4.72 -6.35 -9.07
C GLU A 56 5.73 -5.46 -8.35
N GLN A 57 6.71 -4.98 -9.11
CA GLN A 57 7.75 -4.10 -8.59
C GLN A 57 7.30 -2.66 -8.64
N ARG A 58 7.25 -2.03 -7.47
CA ARG A 58 6.85 -0.63 -7.30
C ARG A 58 8.01 0.19 -6.74
N GLU A 59 8.20 1.37 -7.30
CA GLU A 59 9.12 2.37 -6.75
C GLU A 59 8.42 3.22 -5.69
N CYS A 60 9.15 3.54 -4.61
CA CYS A 60 8.67 4.49 -3.62
C CYS A 60 8.57 5.90 -4.22
N PHE A 61 7.35 6.41 -4.38
CA PHE A 61 7.11 7.75 -4.87
C PHE A 61 7.76 8.83 -3.99
N GLY A 62 7.90 8.60 -2.69
CA GLY A 62 8.59 9.53 -1.79
C GLY A 62 10.03 9.75 -2.21
N HIS A 63 10.78 8.70 -2.53
CA HIS A 63 12.16 8.78 -3.02
C HIS A 63 12.24 9.41 -4.41
N LEU A 64 11.34 9.04 -5.32
CA LEU A 64 11.21 9.69 -6.62
C LEU A 64 10.99 11.20 -6.45
N TRP A 65 10.06 11.61 -5.57
CA TRP A 65 9.79 13.01 -5.28
C TRP A 65 11.02 13.74 -4.73
N MET A 66 11.74 13.13 -3.79
CA MET A 66 12.97 13.73 -3.25
C MET A 66 14.06 13.91 -4.32
N ASN A 67 14.19 12.98 -5.26
CA ASN A 67 15.12 13.09 -6.39
C ASN A 67 14.68 14.16 -7.37
N LEU A 68 13.37 14.26 -7.62
CA LEU A 68 12.80 15.27 -8.51
C LEU A 68 13.08 16.68 -8.00
N ILE A 69 12.77 16.98 -6.73
CA ILE A 69 12.95 18.34 -6.17
C ILE A 69 14.43 18.75 -5.99
N LYS A 70 15.36 17.79 -6.02
CA LYS A 70 16.81 18.08 -6.07
C LYS A 70 17.21 18.58 -7.45
N LYS A 71 16.59 18.07 -8.51
CA LYS A 71 16.98 18.35 -9.89
C LYS A 71 16.15 19.49 -10.51
N PHE A 72 14.85 19.51 -10.28
CA PHE A 72 13.91 20.45 -10.90
C PHE A 72 13.32 21.42 -9.89
N ARG A 73 12.99 22.64 -10.35
CA ARG A 73 12.33 23.71 -9.59
C ARG A 73 11.15 24.24 -10.38
N GLY A 74 10.03 24.53 -9.73
CA GLY A 74 8.82 25.09 -10.32
C GLY A 74 7.55 24.50 -9.70
N GLU A 75 6.46 25.27 -9.74
CA GLU A 75 5.16 24.88 -9.17
C GLU A 75 4.49 23.74 -9.96
N GLU A 76 4.78 23.64 -11.25
CA GLU A 76 4.28 22.60 -12.15
C GLU A 76 4.58 21.19 -11.64
N PHE A 77 5.75 20.99 -11.02
CA PHE A 77 6.14 19.69 -10.47
C PHE A 77 5.28 19.24 -9.30
N GLY A 78 4.54 20.16 -8.64
CA GLY A 78 3.52 19.80 -7.65
C GLY A 78 2.44 18.87 -8.21
N ARG A 79 2.25 18.84 -9.54
CA ARG A 79 1.32 17.92 -10.23
C ARG A 79 1.74 16.45 -10.16
N MET A 80 2.98 16.15 -9.77
CA MET A 80 3.44 14.76 -9.57
C MET A 80 2.64 14.03 -8.49
N TRP A 81 2.24 14.74 -7.42
CA TRP A 81 1.41 14.14 -6.36
C TRP A 81 0.04 13.68 -6.86
N PRO A 82 -0.78 14.54 -7.52
CA PRO A 82 -2.03 14.06 -8.10
C PRO A 82 -1.81 13.06 -9.24
N ALA A 83 -0.72 13.14 -10.02
CA ALA A 83 -0.38 12.12 -11.01
C ALA A 83 -0.16 10.75 -10.36
N ALA A 84 0.67 10.67 -9.32
CA ALA A 84 0.95 9.42 -8.60
C ALA A 84 -0.29 8.82 -7.91
N ARG A 85 -1.17 9.67 -7.38
CA ARG A 85 -2.39 9.26 -6.65
C ARG A 85 -3.58 8.93 -7.56
N SER A 86 -3.48 9.22 -8.84
CA SER A 86 -4.57 8.98 -9.79
C SER A 86 -4.84 7.48 -9.97
N TYR A 87 -6.09 7.06 -9.82
CA TYR A 87 -6.50 5.68 -10.09
C TYR A 87 -6.75 5.42 -11.57
N THR A 88 -7.02 6.45 -12.38
CA THR A 88 -7.26 6.31 -13.82
C THR A 88 -6.07 6.80 -14.63
N ARG A 89 -5.74 6.09 -15.72
CA ARG A 89 -4.65 6.48 -16.63
C ARG A 89 -4.87 7.85 -17.26
N GLN A 90 -6.12 8.22 -17.54
CA GLN A 90 -6.46 9.52 -18.12
C GLN A 90 -6.10 10.67 -17.17
N THR A 91 -6.45 10.55 -15.87
CA THR A 91 -6.12 11.58 -14.89
C THR A 91 -4.62 11.65 -14.63
N HIS A 92 -3.94 10.49 -14.54
CA HIS A 92 -2.48 10.43 -14.45
C HIS A 92 -1.83 11.16 -15.62
N LYS A 93 -2.21 10.78 -16.85
CA LYS A 93 -1.68 11.39 -18.08
C LYS A 93 -1.92 12.90 -18.12
N TYR A 94 -3.11 13.36 -17.77
CA TYR A 94 -3.43 14.79 -17.71
C TYR A 94 -2.44 15.60 -16.86
N HIS A 95 -2.12 15.10 -15.67
CA HIS A 95 -1.17 15.77 -14.79
C HIS A 95 0.27 15.72 -15.33
N LEU A 96 0.67 14.56 -15.88
CA LEU A 96 2.01 14.35 -16.43
C LEU A 96 2.26 15.21 -17.68
N ASP A 97 1.29 15.28 -18.62
CA ASP A 97 1.36 16.10 -19.82
C ASP A 97 1.56 17.60 -19.47
N LYS A 98 0.96 18.08 -18.38
CA LYS A 98 1.16 19.47 -17.91
C LYS A 98 2.59 19.74 -17.44
N ILE A 99 3.23 18.76 -16.80
CA ILE A 99 4.62 18.88 -16.39
C ILE A 99 5.53 18.81 -17.63
N MET A 100 5.29 17.85 -18.52
CA MET A 100 6.07 17.69 -19.75
C MET A 100 6.01 18.91 -20.68
N ALA A 101 4.84 19.57 -20.75
CA ALA A 101 4.67 20.81 -21.51
C ALA A 101 5.42 22.01 -20.91
N ALA A 102 5.73 21.96 -19.62
CA ALA A 102 6.48 23.02 -18.92
C ALA A 102 8.00 22.76 -18.88
N CYS A 103 8.43 21.49 -19.03
CA CYS A 103 9.83 21.09 -18.94
C CYS A 103 10.14 19.89 -19.84
N ASP A 104 10.82 20.12 -20.95
CA ASP A 104 11.17 19.09 -21.94
C ASP A 104 12.14 18.02 -21.39
N GLU A 105 12.99 18.38 -20.44
CA GLU A 105 13.96 17.46 -19.82
C GLU A 105 13.31 16.47 -18.86
N PHE A 106 12.11 16.77 -18.37
CA PHE A 106 11.46 15.96 -17.33
C PHE A 106 11.12 14.55 -17.81
N GLY A 107 10.55 14.42 -19.01
CA GLY A 107 10.17 13.12 -19.58
C GLY A 107 11.35 12.17 -19.75
N PRO A 108 12.44 12.58 -20.43
CA PRO A 108 13.66 11.80 -20.53
C PRO A 108 14.26 11.40 -19.18
N TRP A 109 14.32 12.33 -18.22
CA TRP A 109 14.81 12.05 -16.88
C TRP A 109 13.97 10.98 -16.17
N LEU A 110 12.65 11.14 -16.19
CA LEU A 110 11.73 10.18 -15.54
C LEU A 110 11.91 8.77 -16.12
N ASN A 111 11.96 8.64 -17.44
CA ASN A 111 12.12 7.35 -18.11
C ASN A 111 13.48 6.70 -17.85
N THR A 112 14.54 7.49 -17.67
CA THR A 112 15.90 7.00 -17.47
C THR A 112 16.11 6.50 -16.04
N TYR A 113 15.57 7.20 -15.04
CA TYR A 113 15.90 6.96 -13.64
C TYR A 113 14.76 6.32 -12.84
N HIS A 114 13.52 6.37 -13.32
CA HIS A 114 12.31 5.96 -12.60
C HIS A 114 11.38 5.11 -13.47
N SER A 115 11.90 3.96 -13.93
CA SER A 115 11.21 3.06 -14.85
C SER A 115 10.24 2.07 -14.19
N LEU A 116 10.29 1.93 -12.86
CA LEU A 116 9.38 1.06 -12.11
C LEU A 116 8.00 1.71 -11.93
N LEU A 117 7.04 0.92 -11.45
CA LEU A 117 5.68 1.39 -11.19
C LEU A 117 5.65 2.29 -9.95
N TRP A 118 5.31 3.56 -10.08
CA TRP A 118 5.24 4.52 -8.98
C TRP A 118 3.87 5.21 -8.83
N TYR A 119 2.89 4.88 -9.68
CA TYR A 119 1.57 5.52 -9.69
C TYR A 119 0.44 4.51 -9.73
N ARG A 120 -0.63 4.81 -9.01
CA ARG A 120 -1.75 3.90 -8.73
C ARG A 120 -2.42 3.33 -9.97
N SER A 121 -2.62 4.12 -11.03
CA SER A 121 -3.40 3.69 -12.18
C SER A 121 -2.79 2.53 -12.99
N THR A 122 -1.56 2.12 -12.66
CA THR A 122 -0.90 0.93 -13.24
C THR A 122 -0.81 -0.24 -12.25
N PHE A 123 -1.12 -0.04 -10.99
CA PHE A 123 -1.02 -1.09 -9.98
C PHE A 123 -2.05 -2.20 -10.22
N ASN A 124 -1.63 -3.43 -9.97
CA ASN A 124 -2.52 -4.58 -10.08
C ASN A 124 -3.61 -4.52 -9.00
N THR A 125 -4.86 -4.41 -9.45
CA THR A 125 -6.03 -4.30 -8.58
C THR A 125 -6.31 -5.57 -7.75
N ALA A 126 -5.77 -6.73 -8.14
CA ALA A 126 -5.91 -7.96 -7.36
C ALA A 126 -5.18 -7.89 -5.99
N ILE A 127 -4.14 -7.05 -5.87
CA ILE A 127 -3.35 -6.88 -4.65
C ILE A 127 -4.11 -6.10 -3.56
N LYS A 128 -5.10 -5.29 -3.95
CA LYS A 128 -5.89 -4.44 -3.03
C LYS A 128 -5.04 -3.50 -2.16
N CYS A 129 -3.94 -3.00 -2.73
CA CYS A 129 -3.02 -2.09 -2.06
C CYS A 129 -2.66 -0.93 -2.97
N ASP A 130 -3.04 0.28 -2.58
CA ASP A 130 -2.87 1.51 -3.33
C ASP A 130 -1.75 2.44 -2.78
N HIS A 131 -0.91 1.91 -1.88
CA HIS A 131 0.23 2.66 -1.35
C HIS A 131 1.23 2.97 -2.46
N ILE A 132 1.68 4.24 -2.51
CA ILE A 132 2.67 4.73 -3.48
C ILE A 132 4.03 5.01 -2.84
N ASN A 133 4.18 4.77 -1.54
CA ASN A 133 5.42 5.01 -0.80
C ASN A 133 5.68 3.90 0.22
N ASN A 134 6.92 3.83 0.71
CA ASN A 134 7.38 2.89 1.73
C ASN A 134 7.49 3.51 3.14
N ASN A 135 6.81 4.63 3.41
CA ASN A 135 6.83 5.33 4.72
C ASN A 135 6.67 4.39 5.92
N LEU A 136 6.04 3.24 5.71
CA LEU A 136 5.84 2.23 6.74
C LEU A 136 7.16 1.53 7.12
N ALA A 137 8.03 1.25 6.15
CA ALA A 137 9.37 0.72 6.40
C ALA A 137 10.26 1.78 7.07
N GLU A 138 10.19 3.04 6.61
CA GLU A 138 10.89 4.16 7.21
C GLU A 138 10.47 4.37 8.67
N SER A 139 9.17 4.26 8.98
CA SER A 139 8.66 4.34 10.36
C SER A 139 9.22 3.23 11.25
N PHE A 140 9.43 2.03 10.72
CA PHE A 140 10.09 0.95 11.43
C PHE A 140 11.58 1.24 11.65
N ASN A 141 12.29 1.69 10.61
CA ASN A 141 13.70 2.07 10.71
C ASN A 141 13.92 3.15 11.77
N ASN A 142 13.02 4.12 11.90
CA ASN A 142 13.07 5.14 12.96
C ASN A 142 12.88 4.54 14.36
N LYS A 143 12.03 3.52 14.51
CA LYS A 143 11.83 2.84 15.82
C LYS A 143 13.06 2.06 16.28
N VAL A 144 13.83 1.51 15.35
CA VAL A 144 15.06 0.75 15.68
C VAL A 144 16.31 1.60 15.66
N LYS A 145 16.19 2.92 15.44
CA LYS A 145 17.34 3.82 15.30
C LYS A 145 18.25 3.78 16.53
N GLU A 146 17.66 3.82 17.72
CA GLU A 146 18.42 3.80 19.00
C GLU A 146 19.12 2.45 19.25
N LEU A 147 18.61 1.38 18.63
CA LEU A 147 19.22 0.05 18.77
C LEU A 147 20.50 -0.12 17.92
N LYS A 148 20.73 0.77 16.94
CA LYS A 148 21.87 0.68 16.02
C LYS A 148 23.21 0.90 16.68
N ASP A 149 23.24 1.52 17.87
CA ASP A 149 24.44 1.76 18.65
C ASP A 149 24.83 0.56 19.56
N LEU A 150 23.95 -0.46 19.63
CA LEU A 150 24.22 -1.68 20.40
C LEU A 150 25.13 -2.63 19.63
N PRO A 151 25.86 -3.53 20.34
CA PRO A 151 26.47 -4.68 19.71
C PRO A 151 25.48 -5.48 18.84
N VAL A 152 25.94 -6.05 17.73
CA VAL A 152 25.05 -6.66 16.72
C VAL A 152 24.11 -7.71 17.32
N HIS A 153 24.62 -8.56 18.21
CA HIS A 153 23.84 -9.61 18.86
C HIS A 153 22.73 -9.04 19.77
N ASP A 154 23.05 -7.98 20.54
CA ASP A 154 22.08 -7.30 21.40
C ASP A 154 21.00 -6.57 20.56
N MET A 155 21.43 -5.90 19.50
CA MET A 155 20.51 -5.26 18.56
C MET A 155 19.52 -6.26 17.97
N VAL A 156 19.98 -7.41 17.48
CA VAL A 156 19.13 -8.46 16.92
C VAL A 156 18.14 -8.98 17.96
N ASP A 157 18.60 -9.24 19.18
CA ASP A 157 17.72 -9.74 20.25
C ASP A 157 16.69 -8.68 20.66
N GLN A 158 17.06 -7.42 20.77
CA GLN A 158 16.11 -6.34 21.07
C GLN A 158 15.06 -6.17 19.95
N ILE A 159 15.46 -6.27 18.68
CA ILE A 159 14.49 -6.28 17.55
C ILE A 159 13.56 -7.49 17.68
N ARG A 160 14.07 -8.69 17.95
CA ARG A 160 13.25 -9.90 18.16
C ARG A 160 12.24 -9.72 19.28
N ILE A 161 12.68 -9.22 20.44
CA ILE A 161 11.81 -8.94 21.60
C ILE A 161 10.73 -7.92 21.22
N MET A 162 11.08 -6.86 20.51
CA MET A 162 10.11 -5.85 20.04
C MET A 162 9.09 -6.47 19.09
N LEU A 163 9.51 -7.33 18.16
CA LEU A 163 8.61 -8.03 17.25
C LEU A 163 7.69 -9.00 17.98
N MET A 164 8.21 -9.75 18.94
CA MET A 164 7.43 -10.67 19.79
C MET A 164 6.33 -9.92 20.56
N ARG A 165 6.66 -8.78 21.20
CA ARG A 165 5.69 -7.93 21.90
C ARG A 165 4.63 -7.37 20.95
N LEU A 166 5.03 -6.90 19.77
CA LEU A 166 4.10 -6.37 18.77
C LEU A 166 3.19 -7.45 18.22
N TRP A 167 3.70 -8.67 18.03
CA TRP A 167 2.91 -9.82 17.59
C TRP A 167 1.86 -10.20 18.61
N GLU A 168 2.26 -10.34 19.89
CA GLU A 168 1.34 -10.66 20.98
C GLU A 168 0.27 -9.58 21.16
N LEU A 169 0.63 -8.29 21.04
CA LEU A 169 -0.36 -7.21 21.05
C LEU A 169 -1.39 -7.38 19.93
N ARG A 170 -0.96 -7.73 18.72
CA ARG A 170 -1.85 -7.96 17.58
C ARG A 170 -2.74 -9.18 17.79
N ARG A 171 -2.19 -10.25 18.35
CA ARG A 171 -2.95 -11.44 18.69
C ARG A 171 -4.08 -11.10 19.69
N ARG A 172 -3.77 -10.39 20.78
CA ARG A 172 -4.76 -9.93 21.75
C ARG A 172 -5.83 -9.03 21.14
N ILE A 173 -5.43 -8.08 20.27
CA ILE A 173 -6.40 -7.29 19.51
C ILE A 173 -7.32 -8.22 18.72
N GLY A 174 -6.76 -9.21 18.03
CA GLY A 174 -7.52 -10.21 17.29
C GLY A 174 -8.56 -10.93 18.17
N ASP A 175 -8.16 -11.35 19.38
CA ASP A 175 -9.06 -12.04 20.31
C ASP A 175 -10.27 -11.17 20.72
N CYS A 176 -10.06 -9.86 20.84
CA CYS A 176 -11.12 -8.90 21.16
C CYS A 176 -12.01 -8.51 19.97
N LEU A 177 -11.58 -8.78 18.73
CA LEU A 177 -12.37 -8.43 17.55
C LEU A 177 -13.60 -9.31 17.42
N GLN A 178 -14.74 -8.65 17.18
CA GLN A 178 -16.04 -9.27 16.95
C GLN A 178 -16.56 -8.94 15.55
N GLY A 179 -17.54 -9.72 15.08
CA GLY A 179 -18.16 -9.55 13.77
C GLY A 179 -17.32 -10.13 12.63
N ASP A 180 -17.78 -9.92 11.41
CA ASP A 180 -17.18 -10.47 10.20
C ASP A 180 -16.02 -9.61 9.66
N LYS A 181 -16.19 -8.29 9.64
CA LYS A 181 -15.21 -7.33 9.08
C LYS A 181 -14.54 -6.50 10.18
N LEU A 182 -13.30 -6.08 9.92
CA LEU A 182 -12.56 -5.19 10.82
C LEU A 182 -13.34 -3.90 11.06
N SER A 183 -13.77 -3.66 12.28
CA SER A 183 -14.60 -2.51 12.67
C SER A 183 -13.96 -1.16 12.29
N ALA A 184 -12.64 -1.03 12.41
CA ALA A 184 -11.92 0.18 12.01
C ALA A 184 -12.07 0.49 10.51
N VAL A 185 -12.11 -0.54 9.65
CA VAL A 185 -12.31 -0.35 8.20
C VAL A 185 -13.75 0.02 7.89
N VAL A 186 -14.72 -0.66 8.52
CA VAL A 186 -16.15 -0.33 8.41
C VAL A 186 -16.38 1.12 8.82
N GLN A 187 -15.79 1.55 9.95
CA GLN A 187 -15.92 2.92 10.44
C GLN A 187 -15.29 3.96 9.49
N GLN A 188 -14.16 3.65 8.84
CA GLN A 188 -13.60 4.52 7.81
C GLN A 188 -14.57 4.75 6.65
N VAL A 189 -15.22 3.68 6.17
CA VAL A 189 -16.22 3.78 5.09
C VAL A 189 -17.43 4.59 5.54
N VAL A 190 -17.97 4.33 6.74
CA VAL A 190 -19.09 5.09 7.32
C VAL A 190 -18.72 6.57 7.52
N ASN A 191 -17.51 6.86 7.99
CA ASN A 191 -17.09 8.27 8.18
C ASN A 191 -17.00 9.02 6.85
N ARG A 192 -16.57 8.38 5.77
CA ARG A 192 -16.55 8.98 4.43
C ARG A 192 -17.94 9.36 3.93
N SER A 193 -18.98 8.64 4.31
CA SER A 193 -20.37 8.95 3.88
C SER A 193 -20.86 10.31 4.36
N ARG A 194 -20.23 10.89 5.40
CA ARG A 194 -20.65 12.18 5.99
C ARG A 194 -20.27 13.43 5.18
N SER A 195 -19.39 13.30 4.20
CA SER A 195 -18.82 14.42 3.43
C SER A 195 -19.15 14.40 1.93
N LEU A 196 -20.23 13.71 1.54
CA LEU A 196 -20.58 13.43 0.15
C LEU A 196 -21.62 14.40 -0.45
N SER A 197 -21.90 15.54 0.19
CA SER A 197 -22.93 16.52 -0.25
C SER A 197 -22.69 17.12 -1.65
N HIS A 198 -21.47 16.97 -2.19
CA HIS A 198 -21.10 17.42 -3.54
C HIS A 198 -21.40 16.38 -4.63
N LEU A 199 -21.76 15.16 -4.24
CA LEU A 199 -22.08 14.07 -5.15
C LEU A 199 -23.59 13.88 -5.27
N PHE A 200 -24.05 13.53 -6.47
CA PHE A 200 -25.45 13.24 -6.80
C PHE A 200 -25.55 11.87 -7.45
N VAL A 201 -26.53 11.07 -7.03
CA VAL A 201 -26.74 9.70 -7.51
C VAL A 201 -28.02 9.61 -8.33
N GLU A 202 -27.92 9.03 -9.53
CA GLU A 202 -29.02 8.64 -10.39
C GLU A 202 -29.01 7.13 -10.54
N LYS A 203 -30.04 6.47 -10.03
CA LYS A 203 -30.15 5.00 -10.04
C LYS A 203 -30.54 4.52 -11.43
N SER A 204 -29.80 3.56 -11.99
CA SER A 204 -30.12 2.88 -13.23
C SER A 204 -30.69 1.49 -13.00
N SER A 205 -30.40 0.87 -11.86
CA SER A 205 -30.89 -0.44 -11.44
C SER A 205 -30.73 -0.64 -9.93
N PRO A 206 -31.19 -1.75 -9.33
CA PRO A 206 -30.96 -2.04 -7.93
C PRO A 206 -29.46 -2.12 -7.56
N TRP A 207 -28.59 -2.45 -8.51
CA TRP A 207 -27.14 -2.63 -8.34
C TRP A 207 -26.29 -1.60 -9.09
N GLY A 208 -26.90 -0.72 -9.90
CA GLY A 208 -26.21 0.22 -10.78
C GLY A 208 -26.64 1.64 -10.59
N ALA A 209 -25.71 2.58 -10.67
CA ALA A 209 -25.98 4.01 -10.61
C ALA A 209 -24.94 4.84 -11.37
N GLU A 210 -25.36 5.99 -11.88
CA GLU A 210 -24.48 7.09 -12.23
C GLU A 210 -24.32 8.03 -11.03
N VAL A 211 -23.08 8.38 -10.71
CA VAL A 211 -22.77 9.35 -9.66
C VAL A 211 -22.02 10.51 -10.27
N ARG A 212 -22.58 11.70 -10.13
CA ARG A 212 -22.01 12.95 -10.63
C ARG A 212 -21.35 13.73 -9.51
N ASP A 213 -20.11 14.15 -9.73
CA ASP A 213 -19.40 15.08 -8.87
C ASP A 213 -19.58 16.50 -9.40
N ASN A 214 -20.33 17.33 -8.68
CA ASN A 214 -20.61 18.70 -9.09
C ASN A 214 -19.43 19.67 -8.92
N LYS A 215 -18.42 19.31 -8.11
CA LYS A 215 -17.21 20.13 -7.95
C LYS A 215 -16.31 20.06 -9.19
N ILE A 216 -16.18 18.88 -9.78
CA ILE A 216 -15.28 18.63 -10.91
C ILE A 216 -16.02 18.34 -12.22
N GLY A 217 -17.38 18.30 -12.21
CA GLY A 217 -18.21 18.05 -13.38
C GLY A 217 -18.05 16.64 -13.97
N ARG A 218 -17.45 15.69 -13.23
CA ARG A 218 -17.23 14.32 -13.70
C ARG A 218 -18.38 13.40 -13.27
N ARG A 219 -18.59 12.36 -14.07
CA ARG A 219 -19.57 11.32 -13.84
C ARG A 219 -18.88 9.96 -13.75
N HIS A 220 -19.32 9.16 -12.78
CA HIS A 220 -18.83 7.82 -12.57
C HIS A 220 -19.97 6.82 -12.54
N VAL A 221 -19.75 5.63 -13.08
CA VAL A 221 -20.69 4.51 -13.03
C VAL A 221 -20.25 3.58 -11.92
N VAL A 222 -21.21 3.20 -11.08
CA VAL A 222 -21.02 2.26 -9.96
C VAL A 222 -21.81 1.00 -10.25
N ASN A 223 -21.20 -0.16 -10.02
CA ASN A 223 -21.86 -1.46 -10.00
C ASN A 223 -21.54 -2.16 -8.66
N THR A 224 -22.58 -2.37 -7.85
CA THR A 224 -22.41 -2.96 -6.52
C THR A 224 -22.35 -4.50 -6.53
N GLU A 225 -22.84 -5.17 -7.57
CA GLU A 225 -22.68 -6.62 -7.73
C GLU A 225 -21.24 -6.99 -8.10
N LEU A 226 -20.63 -6.21 -9.01
CA LEU A 226 -19.24 -6.41 -9.44
C LEU A 226 -18.23 -5.79 -8.47
N HIS A 227 -18.67 -5.05 -7.46
CA HIS A 227 -17.84 -4.28 -6.56
C HIS A 227 -16.89 -3.32 -7.31
N ASP A 228 -17.40 -2.62 -8.30
CA ASP A 228 -16.62 -1.71 -9.14
C ASP A 228 -17.20 -0.29 -9.26
N CYS A 229 -16.32 0.60 -9.67
CA CYS A 229 -16.65 1.96 -10.05
C CYS A 229 -15.65 2.43 -11.13
N THR A 230 -16.13 3.20 -12.10
CA THR A 230 -15.27 3.76 -13.15
C THR A 230 -14.18 4.70 -12.64
N CYS A 231 -14.21 5.11 -11.36
CA CYS A 231 -13.11 5.82 -10.72
C CYS A 231 -11.93 4.90 -10.35
N LEU A 232 -12.11 3.58 -10.34
CA LEU A 232 -11.17 2.51 -10.04
C LEU A 232 -10.67 2.44 -8.58
N GLU A 233 -11.01 3.37 -7.70
CA GLU A 233 -10.54 3.36 -6.31
C GLU A 233 -11.01 2.09 -5.57
N TRP A 234 -12.26 1.66 -5.78
CA TRP A 234 -12.79 0.45 -5.15
C TRP A 234 -11.99 -0.80 -5.55
N GLN A 235 -11.73 -0.93 -6.84
CA GLN A 235 -10.97 -2.06 -7.36
C GLN A 235 -9.54 -2.12 -6.79
N HIS A 236 -8.89 -0.96 -6.64
CA HIS A 236 -7.54 -0.87 -6.07
C HIS A 236 -7.48 -1.12 -4.56
N THR A 237 -8.49 -0.64 -3.83
CA THR A 237 -8.44 -0.66 -2.35
C THR A 237 -9.21 -1.82 -1.72
N GLY A 238 -10.14 -2.42 -2.46
CA GLY A 238 -11.10 -3.38 -1.92
C GLY A 238 -12.12 -2.76 -0.93
N LYS A 239 -12.23 -1.43 -0.92
CA LYS A 239 -13.20 -0.65 -0.12
C LYS A 239 -14.04 0.20 -1.05
N PRO A 240 -15.35 0.32 -0.84
CA PRO A 240 -16.18 1.21 -1.61
C PRO A 240 -15.60 2.62 -1.67
N CYS A 241 -15.49 3.19 -2.88
CA CYS A 241 -15.13 4.58 -3.09
C CYS A 241 -16.30 5.50 -2.70
N GLU A 242 -16.09 6.81 -2.70
CA GLU A 242 -17.12 7.79 -2.35
C GLU A 242 -18.39 7.66 -3.22
N HIS A 243 -18.22 7.40 -4.51
CA HIS A 243 -19.33 7.17 -5.44
C HIS A 243 -20.17 5.95 -5.02
N ALA A 244 -19.50 4.84 -4.73
CA ALA A 244 -20.17 3.62 -4.28
C ALA A 244 -20.82 3.80 -2.90
N ILE A 245 -20.14 4.47 -1.95
CA ILE A 245 -20.70 4.76 -0.64
C ILE A 245 -21.98 5.58 -0.73
N LEU A 246 -22.02 6.63 -1.58
CA LEU A 246 -23.23 7.42 -1.77
C LEU A 246 -24.39 6.59 -2.32
N PHE A 247 -24.12 5.78 -3.37
CA PHE A 247 -25.16 4.92 -3.94
C PHE A 247 -25.67 3.90 -2.92
N LEU A 248 -24.77 3.26 -2.18
CA LEU A 248 -25.13 2.33 -1.11
C LEU A 248 -25.95 3.03 -0.02
N ALA A 249 -25.52 4.21 0.44
CA ALA A 249 -26.23 4.98 1.47
C ALA A 249 -27.62 5.45 1.04
N SER A 250 -27.90 5.51 -0.26
CA SER A 250 -29.24 5.84 -0.80
C SER A 250 -30.22 4.66 -0.76
N GLN A 251 -29.78 3.48 -0.32
CA GLN A 251 -30.61 2.29 -0.17
C GLN A 251 -31.08 2.11 1.28
N PRO A 252 -32.28 1.57 1.52
CA PRO A 252 -32.75 1.35 2.89
C PRO A 252 -31.98 0.23 3.58
N LYS A 253 -31.68 0.42 4.87
CA LYS A 253 -31.07 -0.60 5.76
C LYS A 253 -29.73 -1.17 5.24
N ILE A 254 -28.84 -0.29 4.74
CA ILE A 254 -27.60 -0.73 4.15
C ILE A 254 -26.65 -1.36 5.18
N ASN A 255 -26.08 -2.50 4.80
CA ASN A 255 -24.93 -3.10 5.45
C ASN A 255 -23.70 -2.96 4.53
N MET A 256 -22.65 -2.29 4.99
CA MET A 256 -21.42 -2.09 4.20
C MET A 256 -20.50 -3.30 4.17
N HIS A 257 -20.71 -4.29 5.06
CA HIS A 257 -19.83 -5.45 5.20
C HIS A 257 -19.66 -6.28 3.91
N PRO A 258 -20.72 -6.60 3.14
CA PRO A 258 -20.57 -7.38 1.92
C PRO A 258 -19.70 -6.70 0.85
N TYR A 259 -19.62 -5.38 0.87
CA TYR A 259 -18.92 -4.57 -0.12
C TYR A 259 -17.42 -4.36 0.19
N LEU A 260 -16.94 -4.86 1.33
CA LEU A 260 -15.54 -4.87 1.70
C LEU A 260 -14.87 -6.17 1.26
N HIS A 261 -13.67 -6.06 0.66
CA HIS A 261 -12.89 -7.21 0.24
C HIS A 261 -12.60 -8.17 1.41
N GLU A 262 -12.37 -9.43 1.10
CA GLU A 262 -12.09 -10.47 2.10
C GLU A 262 -10.80 -10.23 2.91
N TYR A 263 -9.86 -9.42 2.42
CA TYR A 263 -8.66 -9.03 3.18
C TYR A 263 -8.98 -8.25 4.46
N TYR A 264 -10.20 -7.73 4.59
CA TYR A 264 -10.68 -7.04 5.78
C TYR A 264 -11.50 -7.93 6.73
N LEU A 265 -11.48 -9.25 6.55
CA LEU A 265 -12.12 -10.19 7.46
C LEU A 265 -11.37 -10.26 8.80
N VAL A 266 -12.14 -10.28 9.89
CA VAL A 266 -11.62 -10.53 11.24
C VAL A 266 -10.94 -11.91 11.31
N ALA A 267 -11.52 -12.92 10.65
CA ALA A 267 -10.93 -14.27 10.58
C ALA A 267 -9.52 -14.25 9.96
N LYS A 268 -9.31 -13.50 8.87
CA LYS A 268 -7.98 -13.36 8.25
C LYS A 268 -6.98 -12.65 9.18
N PHE A 269 -7.43 -11.61 9.88
CA PHE A 269 -6.59 -10.94 10.87
C PHE A 269 -6.17 -11.89 12.00
N LYS A 270 -7.10 -12.63 12.57
CA LYS A 270 -6.83 -13.63 13.61
C LYS A 270 -5.87 -14.71 13.12
N ALA A 271 -6.11 -15.26 11.93
CA ALA A 271 -5.25 -16.29 11.32
C ALA A 271 -3.81 -15.78 11.10
N THR A 272 -3.65 -14.50 10.70
CA THR A 272 -2.32 -13.90 10.49
C THR A 272 -1.47 -13.91 11.76
N TYR A 273 -2.07 -13.70 12.94
CA TYR A 273 -1.35 -13.59 14.22
C TYR A 273 -1.54 -14.83 15.13
N ALA A 274 -2.08 -15.93 14.61
CA ALA A 274 -2.40 -17.12 15.42
C ALA A 274 -1.16 -17.80 15.99
N THR A 275 -0.10 -17.96 15.18
CA THR A 275 1.15 -18.63 15.60
C THR A 275 2.05 -17.65 16.35
N PRO A 276 2.40 -17.89 17.62
CA PRO A 276 3.23 -16.98 18.38
C PRO A 276 4.70 -17.01 17.89
N ILE A 277 5.42 -15.90 18.09
CA ILE A 277 6.86 -15.86 17.98
C ILE A 277 7.43 -16.54 19.25
N PRO A 278 8.26 -17.59 19.14
CA PRO A 278 8.76 -18.30 20.30
C PRO A 278 9.67 -17.41 21.18
N ALA A 279 9.55 -17.59 22.50
CA ALA A 279 10.50 -17.02 23.43
C ALA A 279 11.85 -17.77 23.34
N LEU A 280 12.93 -17.08 23.60
CA LEU A 280 14.28 -17.66 23.70
C LEU A 280 14.75 -17.67 25.16
N THR A 281 15.59 -18.63 25.51
CA THR A 281 16.30 -18.68 26.76
C THR A 281 17.37 -17.59 26.85
N ASP A 282 17.97 -17.40 28.02
CA ASP A 282 19.09 -16.49 28.19
C ASP A 282 20.27 -16.84 27.26
N GLN A 283 21.01 -15.83 26.83
CA GLN A 283 22.15 -16.00 25.90
C GLN A 283 23.22 -16.97 26.44
N SER A 284 23.40 -17.02 27.77
CA SER A 284 24.33 -17.97 28.41
C SER A 284 23.97 -19.44 28.20
N GLN A 285 22.76 -19.72 27.75
CA GLN A 285 22.23 -21.07 27.48
C GLN A 285 22.24 -21.41 25.96
N TRP A 286 22.72 -20.50 25.13
CA TRP A 286 22.80 -20.76 23.70
C TRP A 286 24.05 -21.60 23.38
N PRO A 287 23.96 -22.51 22.41
CA PRO A 287 25.10 -23.37 22.03
C PRO A 287 26.26 -22.60 21.40
#